data_30bc43a7f21ae61bb139a9f401bf3818
#
_entry.id   30bc43a7f21ae61bb139a9f401bf3818
#
_cell.length_a   1.000
_cell.length_b   1.000
_cell.length_c   1.000
_cell.angle_alpha   90.00
_cell.angle_beta   90.00
_cell.angle_gamma   90.00
#
_symmetry.space_group_name_H-M   'P 1'
#
loop_
_entity.id
_entity.type
_entity.pdbx_description
1 polymer ?
#
loop_
_entity_poly.entity_id
_entity_poly.type
_entity_poly.pdbx_seq_one_letter_code
_entity_poly.pdbx_strand_id
1 'polypeptide(L)'
;MTIVITLPYFFDGEAEQIVQLLHSSVDLIHIRKPESKAEELERLIMSISSEYYPRLVLHDHHELAMKYHLHGVHLNGRNPQPPQGWEGSVSKSCHSLEEVKEWKEKCDYVSLSPIFDSISKQGYHAAFSSTEIEEARRVGIIDKKVLALGGVTFNKIDDVLRMGFGGGMILGDAWKNVSHPQDAVALTIAGSDSSAGAGIQQDLKTMSRAGVYGATVITAITSQNTLGVKDVMPVPAEVVKSQLDAVLSDLHITAVKIGMVPNAAIAHVIADTLKDYKESLAKDARKLSPKNLTVIYDPVMISTSGHRLMEEECIQVVCEELLPLCTLVTPNLPEAELLMRQKKERESNRDKKTIQALDHENGKESDSEKGQRKILEKQGETNLAFEDAKYKKLPLKYGTSFLVKGGHAEGEDLADVLYTTTGKSHRFPTKKIATHNLHGTGCTLSSAIASYLVKGNDLVTAIFLAKQLLAEGIQKGANAHIGKGNGPLLF
;
A
#
# COMPACT_ATOMS: atom_id res chain seq x y z
N MET A 1 24.59 22.22 1.61
CA MET A 1 24.21 21.07 0.74
C MET A 1 23.34 20.12 1.51
N THR A 2 22.22 19.70 0.94
CA THR A 2 21.31 18.70 1.53
C THR A 2 21.33 17.43 0.69
N ILE A 3 21.77 16.32 1.27
CA ILE A 3 21.86 15.02 0.60
C ILE A 3 20.89 14.05 1.26
N VAL A 4 20.17 13.26 0.46
CA VAL A 4 19.39 12.15 0.97
C VAL A 4 20.04 10.83 0.59
N ILE A 5 20.20 9.92 1.56
CA ILE A 5 20.68 8.55 1.35
C ILE A 5 19.47 7.64 1.25
N THR A 6 19.41 6.75 0.23
CA THR A 6 18.33 5.79 0.10
C THR A 6 18.36 4.73 1.20
N LEU A 7 17.19 4.08 1.42
CA LEU A 7 17.13 2.88 2.26
C LEU A 7 18.01 1.76 1.66
N PRO A 8 18.52 0.84 2.51
CA PRO A 8 19.43 -0.22 2.05
C PRO A 8 18.74 -1.31 1.19
N TYR A 9 17.42 -1.28 1.08
CA TYR A 9 16.57 -2.19 0.30
C TYR A 9 15.74 -1.42 -0.72
N PHE A 10 15.26 -2.12 -1.76
CA PHE A 10 14.34 -1.56 -2.74
C PHE A 10 12.90 -1.60 -2.22
N PHE A 11 12.07 -0.68 -2.68
CA PHE A 11 10.63 -0.66 -2.39
C PHE A 11 9.85 -0.08 -3.57
N ASP A 12 8.57 -0.42 -3.67
CA ASP A 12 7.70 0.02 -4.76
C ASP A 12 7.49 1.55 -4.71
N GLY A 13 7.70 2.24 -5.84
CA GLY A 13 7.62 3.70 -5.92
C GLY A 13 8.89 4.44 -5.50
N GLU A 14 10.02 3.74 -5.31
CA GLU A 14 11.29 4.37 -4.89
C GLU A 14 11.80 5.39 -5.91
N ALA A 15 11.71 5.09 -7.20
CA ALA A 15 12.15 5.99 -8.26
C ALA A 15 11.35 7.30 -8.25
N GLU A 16 10.03 7.21 -8.14
CA GLU A 16 9.12 8.36 -8.05
C GLU A 16 9.42 9.21 -6.81
N GLN A 17 9.68 8.57 -5.67
CA GLN A 17 9.98 9.29 -4.44
C GLN A 17 11.37 9.95 -4.51
N ILE A 18 12.36 9.33 -5.14
CA ILE A 18 13.66 9.96 -5.45
C ILE A 18 13.44 11.22 -6.27
N VAL A 19 12.65 11.15 -7.33
CA VAL A 19 12.34 12.31 -8.18
C VAL A 19 11.63 13.40 -7.39
N GLN A 20 10.65 13.08 -6.54
CA GLN A 20 9.98 14.06 -5.68
C GLN A 20 10.95 14.76 -4.72
N LEU A 21 11.87 14.02 -4.12
CA LEU A 21 12.92 14.60 -3.26
C LEU A 21 13.82 15.55 -4.05
N LEU A 22 14.19 15.20 -5.28
CA LEU A 22 15.01 16.06 -6.16
C LEU A 22 14.27 17.31 -6.64
N HIS A 23 12.94 17.33 -6.63
CA HIS A 23 12.12 18.53 -6.87
C HIS A 23 12.02 19.45 -5.64
N SER A 24 12.43 18.98 -4.47
CA SER A 24 12.48 19.76 -3.24
C SER A 24 13.83 20.45 -3.02
N SER A 25 14.18 20.75 -1.78
CA SER A 25 15.48 21.35 -1.39
C SER A 25 16.64 20.34 -1.26
N VAL A 26 16.53 19.15 -1.85
CA VAL A 26 17.58 18.13 -1.83
C VAL A 26 18.50 18.34 -3.01
N ASP A 27 19.81 18.43 -2.78
CA ASP A 27 20.82 18.65 -3.83
C ASP A 27 21.20 17.36 -4.54
N LEU A 28 21.48 16.29 -3.79
CA LEU A 28 21.95 15.00 -4.30
C LEU A 28 21.20 13.84 -3.62
N ILE A 29 21.04 12.74 -4.36
CA ILE A 29 20.62 11.45 -3.82
C ILE A 29 21.77 10.47 -3.84
N HIS A 30 22.09 9.91 -2.68
CA HIS A 30 23.04 8.81 -2.53
C HIS A 30 22.28 7.49 -2.55
N ILE A 31 22.42 6.72 -3.62
CA ILE A 31 21.82 5.41 -3.76
C ILE A 31 22.72 4.37 -3.07
N ARG A 32 22.23 3.83 -1.95
CA ARG A 32 22.95 2.86 -1.12
C ARG A 32 22.16 1.55 -1.04
N LYS A 33 22.67 0.51 -1.72
CA LYS A 33 22.04 -0.83 -1.82
C LYS A 33 23.09 -1.91 -1.56
N PRO A 34 23.52 -2.10 -0.30
CA PRO A 34 24.72 -2.88 0.03
C PRO A 34 24.66 -4.38 -0.33
N GLU A 35 23.45 -4.94 -0.46
CA GLU A 35 23.23 -6.37 -0.72
C GLU A 35 22.57 -6.61 -2.08
N SER A 36 22.48 -5.57 -2.92
CA SER A 36 21.85 -5.70 -4.23
C SER A 36 22.79 -6.33 -5.27
N LYS A 37 22.19 -6.94 -6.27
CA LYS A 37 22.86 -7.29 -7.52
C LYS A 37 22.91 -6.05 -8.42
N ALA A 38 23.91 -6.00 -9.31
CA ALA A 38 24.06 -4.88 -10.26
C ALA A 38 22.79 -4.68 -11.12
N GLU A 39 22.15 -5.77 -11.56
CA GLU A 39 20.94 -5.71 -12.41
C GLU A 39 19.73 -5.12 -11.68
N GLU A 40 19.66 -5.27 -10.36
CA GLU A 40 18.58 -4.68 -9.56
C GLU A 40 18.78 -3.18 -9.38
N LEU A 41 20.00 -2.76 -9.10
CA LEU A 41 20.36 -1.35 -9.00
C LEU A 41 20.23 -0.64 -10.35
N GLU A 42 20.62 -1.31 -11.43
CA GLU A 42 20.48 -0.82 -12.79
C GLU A 42 19.01 -0.56 -13.16
N ARG A 43 18.10 -1.46 -12.79
CA ARG A 43 16.66 -1.26 -12.99
C ARG A 43 16.14 -0.03 -12.25
N LEU A 44 16.60 0.22 -11.02
CA LEU A 44 16.23 1.45 -10.30
C LEU A 44 16.74 2.69 -11.04
N ILE A 45 17.99 2.70 -11.47
CA ILE A 45 18.58 3.83 -12.21
C ILE A 45 17.77 4.10 -13.49
N MET A 46 17.45 3.06 -14.25
CA MET A 46 16.69 3.18 -15.51
C MET A 46 15.23 3.63 -15.30
N SER A 47 14.66 3.43 -14.10
CA SER A 47 13.33 3.93 -13.75
C SER A 47 13.31 5.43 -13.42
N ILE A 48 14.48 6.04 -13.21
CA ILE A 48 14.62 7.47 -12.96
C ILE A 48 14.95 8.16 -14.29
N SER A 49 14.30 9.29 -14.61
CA SER A 49 14.59 10.05 -15.83
C SER A 49 16.06 10.50 -15.84
N SER A 50 16.72 10.36 -17.00
CA SER A 50 18.15 10.66 -17.19
C SER A 50 18.53 12.11 -16.89
N GLU A 51 17.60 13.05 -16.89
CA GLU A 51 17.83 14.44 -16.48
C GLU A 51 18.27 14.58 -15.01
N TYR A 52 17.94 13.58 -14.14
CA TYR A 52 18.34 13.54 -12.74
C TYR A 52 19.66 12.82 -12.49
N TYR A 53 20.25 12.12 -13.48
CA TYR A 53 21.52 11.40 -13.34
C TYR A 53 22.67 12.27 -12.81
N PRO A 54 22.80 13.56 -13.21
CA PRO A 54 23.80 14.46 -12.64
C PRO A 54 23.60 14.78 -11.14
N ARG A 55 22.58 14.22 -10.50
CA ARG A 55 22.28 14.41 -9.06
C ARG A 55 22.26 13.09 -8.30
N LEU A 56 22.69 11.97 -8.91
CA LEU A 56 22.75 10.64 -8.29
C LEU A 56 24.19 10.24 -7.98
N VAL A 57 24.41 9.68 -6.79
CA VAL A 57 25.70 9.18 -6.31
C VAL A 57 25.54 7.72 -5.88
N LEU A 58 26.42 6.81 -6.32
CA LEU A 58 26.36 5.39 -5.96
C LEU A 58 27.32 5.02 -4.84
N HIS A 59 26.85 4.23 -3.88
CA HIS A 59 27.65 3.62 -2.82
C HIS A 59 28.19 2.25 -3.19
N ASP A 60 27.53 1.55 -4.10
CA ASP A 60 27.81 0.19 -4.54
C ASP A 60 27.70 0.12 -6.06
N HIS A 61 28.33 -0.88 -6.72
CA HIS A 61 28.28 -1.05 -8.18
C HIS A 61 28.73 0.21 -8.94
N HIS A 62 29.90 0.74 -8.60
CA HIS A 62 30.43 2.00 -9.16
C HIS A 62 30.58 1.97 -10.68
N GLU A 63 30.69 0.80 -11.30
CA GLU A 63 30.67 0.61 -12.76
C GLU A 63 29.40 1.16 -13.42
N LEU A 64 28.26 1.12 -12.71
CA LEU A 64 27.01 1.71 -13.21
C LEU A 64 27.06 3.24 -13.20
N ALA A 65 27.81 3.86 -12.27
CA ALA A 65 27.99 5.32 -12.27
C ALA A 65 28.73 5.78 -13.54
N MET A 66 29.73 5.01 -13.97
CA MET A 66 30.41 5.27 -15.26
C MET A 66 29.48 5.05 -16.47
N LYS A 67 28.76 3.92 -16.48
CA LYS A 67 27.86 3.53 -17.57
C LYS A 67 26.76 4.56 -17.84
N TYR A 68 26.19 5.14 -16.77
CA TYR A 68 25.07 6.09 -16.84
C TYR A 68 25.47 7.55 -16.64
N HIS A 69 26.77 7.86 -16.57
CA HIS A 69 27.31 9.22 -16.34
C HIS A 69 26.66 9.91 -15.14
N LEU A 70 26.60 9.20 -14.00
CA LEU A 70 26.02 9.73 -12.77
C LEU A 70 26.96 10.78 -12.15
N HIS A 71 26.43 11.55 -11.17
CA HIS A 71 27.17 12.62 -10.49
C HIS A 71 28.45 12.13 -9.82
N GLY A 72 28.37 11.02 -9.07
CA GLY A 72 29.46 10.63 -8.21
C GLY A 72 29.43 9.20 -7.71
N VAL A 73 30.51 8.84 -7.02
CA VAL A 73 30.67 7.61 -6.26
C VAL A 73 30.96 7.91 -4.80
N HIS A 74 30.46 7.07 -3.90
CA HIS A 74 30.70 7.19 -2.46
C HIS A 74 31.56 6.03 -1.97
N LEU A 75 32.73 6.33 -1.45
CA LEU A 75 33.69 5.34 -0.97
C LEU A 75 33.28 4.80 0.41
N ASN A 76 33.38 3.48 0.57
CA ASN A 76 33.08 2.76 1.80
C ASN A 76 33.99 1.53 1.95
N GLY A 77 33.80 0.73 3.01
CA GLY A 77 34.67 -0.45 3.25
C GLY A 77 34.60 -1.52 2.16
N ARG A 78 33.51 -1.60 1.38
CA ARG A 78 33.36 -2.52 0.25
C ARG A 78 33.98 -1.96 -1.03
N ASN A 79 33.94 -0.65 -1.20
CA ASN A 79 34.44 0.08 -2.36
C ASN A 79 35.36 1.22 -1.89
N PRO A 80 36.62 0.89 -1.52
CA PRO A 80 37.56 1.86 -0.88
C PRO A 80 38.19 2.85 -1.86
N GLN A 81 38.07 2.62 -3.17
CA GLN A 81 38.61 3.46 -4.24
C GLN A 81 37.60 3.66 -5.36
N PRO A 82 37.63 4.78 -6.07
CA PRO A 82 36.81 4.97 -7.26
C PRO A 82 37.26 4.01 -8.37
N PRO A 83 36.38 3.68 -9.34
CA PRO A 83 36.74 2.85 -10.48
C PRO A 83 37.81 3.53 -11.34
N GLN A 84 38.59 2.71 -12.01
CA GLN A 84 39.66 3.23 -12.89
C GLN A 84 39.10 4.12 -14.00
N GLY A 85 39.67 5.32 -14.20
CA GLY A 85 39.18 6.28 -15.19
C GLY A 85 37.96 7.09 -14.75
N TRP A 86 37.62 7.08 -13.46
CA TRP A 86 36.51 7.89 -12.93
C TRP A 86 36.92 9.39 -12.90
N GLU A 87 36.06 10.24 -13.50
CA GLU A 87 36.25 11.70 -13.57
C GLU A 87 35.15 12.48 -12.81
N GLY A 88 34.11 11.78 -12.30
CA GLY A 88 33.02 12.39 -11.54
C GLY A 88 33.36 12.64 -10.07
N SER A 89 32.40 13.12 -9.32
CA SER A 89 32.55 13.43 -7.89
C SER A 89 32.88 12.18 -7.06
N VAL A 90 33.74 12.37 -6.04
CA VAL A 90 34.14 11.34 -5.07
C VAL A 90 33.81 11.82 -3.66
N SER A 91 33.10 11.01 -2.89
CA SER A 91 32.79 11.28 -1.49
C SER A 91 33.07 10.07 -0.60
N LYS A 92 33.18 10.31 0.73
CA LYS A 92 33.47 9.23 1.69
C LYS A 92 32.85 9.48 3.05
N SER A 93 32.42 8.40 3.71
CA SER A 93 32.00 8.43 5.12
C SER A 93 33.21 8.35 6.05
N CYS A 94 33.25 9.25 7.04
CA CYS A 94 34.23 9.29 8.11
C CYS A 94 33.56 9.16 9.47
N HIS A 95 34.20 8.48 10.40
CA HIS A 95 33.70 8.21 11.75
C HIS A 95 34.55 8.83 12.86
N SER A 96 35.66 9.50 12.49
CA SER A 96 36.50 10.25 13.40
C SER A 96 37.04 11.54 12.73
N LEU A 97 37.51 12.49 13.53
CA LEU A 97 38.13 13.72 13.03
C LEU A 97 39.46 13.45 12.31
N GLU A 98 40.15 12.39 12.69
CA GLU A 98 41.40 11.92 12.02
C GLU A 98 41.09 11.44 10.60
N GLU A 99 40.02 10.65 10.41
CA GLU A 99 39.59 10.24 9.07
C GLU A 99 39.14 11.44 8.22
N VAL A 100 38.51 12.45 8.81
CA VAL A 100 38.16 13.67 8.09
C VAL A 100 39.41 14.38 7.59
N LYS A 101 40.46 14.55 8.43
CA LYS A 101 41.75 15.15 8.04
C LYS A 101 42.42 14.38 6.89
N GLU A 102 42.35 13.05 6.95
CA GLU A 102 42.98 12.19 5.94
C GLU A 102 42.28 12.30 4.58
N TRP A 103 40.96 12.30 4.57
CA TRP A 103 40.17 12.09 3.34
C TRP A 103 39.58 13.36 2.73
N LYS A 104 39.47 14.47 3.49
CA LYS A 104 38.86 15.71 3.01
C LYS A 104 39.55 16.30 1.77
N GLU A 105 40.86 16.18 1.66
CA GLU A 105 41.61 16.70 0.51
C GLU A 105 41.65 15.69 -0.67
N LYS A 106 41.28 14.43 -0.44
CA LYS A 106 41.22 13.38 -1.46
C LYS A 106 39.82 13.24 -2.08
N CYS A 107 38.78 13.88 -1.48
CA CYS A 107 37.40 13.81 -1.89
C CYS A 107 36.83 15.21 -2.14
N ASP A 108 35.76 15.31 -2.93
CA ASP A 108 35.03 16.56 -3.11
C ASP A 108 34.33 16.97 -1.82
N TYR A 109 33.79 15.98 -1.09
CA TYR A 109 33.27 16.13 0.26
C TYR A 109 33.36 14.82 1.05
N VAL A 110 33.31 14.94 2.37
CA VAL A 110 33.22 13.81 3.28
C VAL A 110 32.05 13.98 4.25
N SER A 111 31.56 12.90 4.82
CA SER A 111 30.58 12.96 5.90
C SER A 111 31.20 12.55 7.23
N LEU A 112 30.84 13.23 8.32
CA LEU A 112 31.20 12.86 9.69
C LEU A 112 29.98 12.34 10.44
N SER A 113 30.06 11.17 11.05
CA SER A 113 28.96 10.54 11.75
C SER A 113 29.38 9.72 12.98
N PRO A 114 28.50 9.59 14.00
CA PRO A 114 27.18 10.21 14.14
C PRO A 114 27.22 11.57 14.85
N ILE A 115 26.55 12.59 14.29
CA ILE A 115 26.52 13.95 14.87
C ILE A 115 25.42 14.12 15.89
N PHE A 116 24.24 13.50 15.65
CA PHE A 116 23.11 13.48 16.58
C PHE A 116 22.70 12.04 16.89
N ASP A 117 21.91 11.87 17.97
CA ASP A 117 21.31 10.58 18.28
C ASP A 117 20.47 10.06 17.12
N SER A 118 20.61 8.77 16.84
CA SER A 118 19.92 8.16 15.70
C SER A 118 18.41 8.10 15.92
N ILE A 119 17.64 8.48 14.90
CA ILE A 119 16.18 8.37 14.87
C ILE A 119 15.75 6.94 14.51
N SER A 120 16.57 6.23 13.71
CA SER A 120 16.21 4.94 13.11
C SER A 120 16.91 3.73 13.71
N LYS A 121 17.92 3.92 14.55
CA LYS A 121 18.68 2.83 15.19
C LYS A 121 18.75 3.03 16.69
N GLN A 122 18.10 2.16 17.47
CA GLN A 122 18.22 2.18 18.92
C GLN A 122 19.66 1.95 19.36
N GLY A 123 20.14 2.75 20.33
CA GLY A 123 21.49 2.63 20.89
C GLY A 123 22.61 3.34 20.10
N TYR A 124 22.30 4.04 19.01
CA TYR A 124 23.27 4.86 18.28
C TYR A 124 23.20 6.32 18.75
N HIS A 125 24.13 6.70 19.63
CA HIS A 125 24.23 8.04 20.20
C HIS A 125 25.22 8.93 19.46
N ALA A 126 25.08 10.25 19.64
CA ALA A 126 26.05 11.23 19.16
C ALA A 126 27.47 10.88 19.67
N ALA A 127 28.44 10.86 18.76
CA ALA A 127 29.81 10.49 19.10
C ALA A 127 30.70 11.70 19.41
N PHE A 128 30.21 12.91 19.16
CA PHE A 128 30.98 14.15 19.29
C PHE A 128 30.22 15.14 20.19
N SER A 129 30.92 15.71 21.18
CA SER A 129 30.39 16.80 21.97
C SER A 129 30.36 18.12 21.19
N SER A 130 29.54 19.06 21.62
CA SER A 130 29.49 20.40 21.02
C SER A 130 30.86 21.11 21.06
N THR A 131 31.62 20.90 22.14
CA THR A 131 32.96 21.47 22.31
C THR A 131 33.98 20.89 21.30
N GLU A 132 33.93 19.58 21.05
CA GLU A 132 34.80 18.93 20.06
C GLU A 132 34.51 19.42 18.64
N ILE A 133 33.20 19.59 18.30
CA ILE A 133 32.81 20.12 17.00
C ILE A 133 33.23 21.57 16.84
N GLU A 134 33.09 22.41 17.85
CA GLU A 134 33.49 23.81 17.78
C GLU A 134 35.02 23.95 17.65
N GLU A 135 35.79 23.15 18.40
CA GLU A 135 37.24 23.11 18.25
C GLU A 135 37.67 22.61 16.87
N ALA A 136 37.06 21.52 16.37
CA ALA A 136 37.34 21.00 15.03
C ALA A 136 37.02 22.02 13.92
N ARG A 137 35.96 22.82 14.10
CA ARG A 137 35.66 23.96 13.22
C ARG A 137 36.72 25.04 13.31
N ARG A 138 37.15 25.43 14.53
CA ARG A 138 38.12 26.48 14.78
C ARG A 138 39.47 26.16 14.14
N VAL A 139 39.90 24.89 14.16
CA VAL A 139 41.15 24.44 13.55
C VAL A 139 41.02 24.02 12.08
N GLY A 140 39.86 24.23 11.47
CA GLY A 140 39.62 23.98 10.05
C GLY A 140 39.45 22.50 9.65
N ILE A 141 39.21 21.61 10.60
CA ILE A 141 38.89 20.21 10.28
C ILE A 141 37.45 20.12 9.71
N ILE A 142 36.51 20.78 10.38
CA ILE A 142 35.11 20.90 9.91
C ILE A 142 34.99 22.21 9.11
N ASP A 143 34.57 22.11 7.86
CA ASP A 143 34.34 23.20 6.94
C ASP A 143 33.26 22.84 5.90
N LYS A 144 33.18 23.60 4.80
CA LYS A 144 32.20 23.41 3.73
C LYS A 144 32.27 22.06 3.00
N LYS A 145 33.41 21.36 3.08
CA LYS A 145 33.60 20.02 2.50
C LYS A 145 33.12 18.89 3.44
N VAL A 146 32.83 19.19 4.71
CA VAL A 146 32.42 18.19 5.69
C VAL A 146 30.90 18.28 5.93
N LEU A 147 30.19 17.19 5.69
CA LEU A 147 28.75 17.09 5.88
C LEU A 147 28.41 16.32 7.16
N ALA A 148 27.41 16.78 7.89
CA ALA A 148 26.93 16.07 9.08
C ALA A 148 26.06 14.86 8.69
N LEU A 149 26.31 13.69 9.30
CA LEU A 149 25.50 12.49 9.15
C LEU A 149 25.20 11.89 10.53
N GLY A 150 24.09 11.16 10.63
CA GLY A 150 23.60 10.55 11.88
C GLY A 150 22.66 11.47 12.63
N GLY A 151 21.38 11.07 12.73
CA GLY A 151 20.31 11.82 13.39
C GLY A 151 19.96 13.17 12.76
N VAL A 152 20.48 13.46 11.56
CA VAL A 152 20.16 14.67 10.78
C VAL A 152 18.75 14.54 10.16
N THR A 153 17.96 15.60 10.28
CA THR A 153 16.62 15.74 9.71
C THR A 153 16.53 17.01 8.87
N PHE A 154 15.49 17.15 8.04
CA PHE A 154 15.31 18.36 7.23
C PHE A 154 15.26 19.64 8.08
N ASN A 155 14.61 19.59 9.23
CA ASN A 155 14.53 20.74 10.14
C ASN A 155 15.80 21.04 10.92
N LYS A 156 16.82 20.19 10.89
CA LYS A 156 18.12 20.39 11.53
C LYS A 156 19.21 20.91 10.57
N ILE A 157 18.91 21.10 9.30
CA ILE A 157 19.91 21.56 8.29
C ILE A 157 20.50 22.92 8.69
N ASP A 158 19.66 23.86 9.15
CA ASP A 158 20.14 25.18 9.59
C ASP A 158 21.05 25.09 10.83
N ASP A 159 20.75 24.18 11.77
CA ASP A 159 21.60 23.93 12.92
C ASP A 159 22.98 23.38 12.49
N VAL A 160 22.98 22.40 11.59
CA VAL A 160 24.19 21.82 11.02
C VAL A 160 25.06 22.88 10.35
N LEU A 161 24.47 23.78 9.58
CA LEU A 161 25.18 24.89 8.95
C LEU A 161 25.76 25.86 9.99
N ARG A 162 25.03 26.17 11.08
CA ARG A 162 25.52 27.00 12.19
C ARG A 162 26.70 26.35 12.92
N MET A 163 26.71 25.02 13.01
CA MET A 163 27.85 24.24 13.57
C MET A 163 29.10 24.28 12.68
N GLY A 164 29.00 24.80 11.45
CA GLY A 164 30.13 24.98 10.52
C GLY A 164 30.29 23.90 9.45
N PHE A 165 29.39 22.93 9.41
CA PHE A 165 29.37 21.94 8.33
C PHE A 165 28.93 22.55 7.01
N GLY A 166 29.30 21.94 5.90
CA GLY A 166 28.88 22.33 4.55
C GLY A 166 27.44 21.93 4.22
N GLY A 167 26.80 21.14 5.09
CA GLY A 167 25.46 20.64 4.93
C GLY A 167 25.21 19.35 5.70
N GLY A 168 24.12 18.67 5.38
CA GLY A 168 23.72 17.45 6.07
C GLY A 168 23.29 16.32 5.13
N MET A 169 23.52 15.09 5.59
CA MET A 169 23.05 13.87 4.93
C MET A 169 21.93 13.25 5.75
N ILE A 170 20.78 13.06 5.12
CA ILE A 170 19.53 12.62 5.74
C ILE A 170 19.23 11.19 5.28
N LEU A 171 18.91 10.29 6.20
CA LEU A 171 18.46 8.93 5.91
C LEU A 171 17.04 8.71 6.46
N GLY A 172 16.89 8.53 7.77
CA GLY A 172 15.62 8.11 8.38
C GLY A 172 14.46 9.10 8.17
N ASP A 173 14.73 10.40 8.24
CA ASP A 173 13.71 11.44 8.11
C ASP A 173 13.12 11.53 6.68
N ALA A 174 13.92 11.28 5.66
CA ALA A 174 13.47 11.30 4.26
C ALA A 174 12.53 10.13 3.92
N TRP A 175 12.68 9.02 4.62
CA TRP A 175 11.95 7.76 4.35
C TRP A 175 11.05 7.32 5.50
N LYS A 176 10.71 8.21 6.42
CA LYS A 176 9.90 7.91 7.61
C LYS A 176 8.52 7.31 7.31
N ASN A 177 8.00 7.54 6.10
CA ASN A 177 6.72 7.01 5.64
C ASN A 177 6.87 5.70 4.84
N VAL A 178 8.10 5.24 4.60
CA VAL A 178 8.38 3.99 3.89
C VAL A 178 8.50 2.87 4.92
N SER A 179 7.58 1.92 4.87
CA SER A 179 7.67 0.69 5.67
C SER A 179 8.72 -0.23 5.07
N HIS A 180 9.52 -0.91 5.91
CA HIS A 180 10.38 -1.99 5.43
C HIS A 180 9.50 -3.05 4.75
N PRO A 181 9.82 -3.54 3.54
CA PRO A 181 9.04 -4.58 2.89
C PRO A 181 8.82 -5.82 3.76
N GLN A 182 9.82 -6.17 4.59
CA GLN A 182 9.74 -7.29 5.54
C GLN A 182 8.90 -6.98 6.79
N ASP A 183 8.60 -5.70 7.06
CA ASP A 183 7.80 -5.26 8.20
C ASP A 183 6.34 -4.95 7.80
N ALA A 184 5.98 -5.17 6.54
CA ALA A 184 4.62 -5.02 6.07
C ALA A 184 3.74 -6.14 6.64
N VAL A 185 2.83 -5.79 7.56
CA VAL A 185 1.90 -6.71 8.21
C VAL A 185 0.47 -6.35 7.85
N ALA A 186 -0.29 -7.31 7.33
CA ALA A 186 -1.72 -7.17 7.08
C ALA A 186 -2.49 -8.21 7.90
N LEU A 187 -3.69 -7.84 8.34
CA LEU A 187 -4.60 -8.74 9.04
C LEU A 187 -5.70 -9.21 8.10
N THR A 188 -5.97 -10.51 8.04
CA THR A 188 -7.21 -11.03 7.45
C THR A 188 -8.18 -11.48 8.54
N ILE A 189 -9.43 -11.07 8.43
CA ILE A 189 -10.56 -11.44 9.28
C ILE A 189 -11.57 -12.17 8.37
N ALA A 190 -11.61 -13.50 8.42
CA ALA A 190 -12.46 -14.27 7.51
C ALA A 190 -12.72 -15.70 8.02
N GLY A 191 -13.58 -16.43 7.33
CA GLY A 191 -13.79 -17.85 7.57
C GLY A 191 -12.60 -18.69 7.11
N SER A 192 -12.45 -19.88 7.69
CA SER A 192 -11.45 -20.89 7.33
C SER A 192 -12.06 -21.85 6.29
N ASP A 193 -11.39 -22.01 5.14
CA ASP A 193 -11.73 -23.00 4.11
C ASP A 193 -10.83 -24.23 4.24
N SER A 194 -11.43 -25.39 4.58
CA SER A 194 -10.71 -26.64 4.76
C SER A 194 -10.00 -27.14 3.49
N SER A 195 -10.47 -26.75 2.30
CA SER A 195 -9.78 -27.05 1.03
C SER A 195 -8.68 -26.05 0.67
N ALA A 196 -8.53 -24.99 1.47
CA ALA A 196 -7.54 -23.95 1.30
C ALA A 196 -7.61 -23.18 -0.04
N GLY A 197 -8.75 -23.20 -0.73
CA GLY A 197 -8.97 -22.49 -2.00
C GLY A 197 -9.52 -21.06 -1.81
N ALA A 198 -10.09 -20.76 -0.64
CA ALA A 198 -10.64 -19.45 -0.27
C ALA A 198 -10.35 -19.13 1.20
N GLY A 199 -11.06 -18.14 1.77
CA GLY A 199 -10.96 -17.76 3.17
C GLY A 199 -9.57 -17.33 3.59
N ILE A 200 -9.27 -17.46 4.90
CA ILE A 200 -7.97 -17.05 5.47
C ILE A 200 -6.79 -17.76 4.80
N GLN A 201 -6.97 -19.00 4.37
CA GLN A 201 -5.89 -19.76 3.74
C GLN A 201 -5.46 -19.16 2.39
N GLN A 202 -6.44 -18.76 1.57
CA GLN A 202 -6.15 -18.09 0.30
C GLN A 202 -5.62 -16.67 0.53
N ASP A 203 -6.13 -15.96 1.55
CA ASP A 203 -5.63 -14.65 1.93
C ASP A 203 -4.15 -14.71 2.33
N LEU A 204 -3.76 -15.68 3.19
CA LEU A 204 -2.36 -15.88 3.59
C LEU A 204 -1.44 -16.22 2.41
N LYS A 205 -1.88 -17.12 1.49
CA LYS A 205 -1.11 -17.42 0.27
C LYS A 205 -0.89 -16.16 -0.56
N THR A 206 -1.92 -15.34 -0.71
CA THR A 206 -1.87 -14.10 -1.48
C THR A 206 -0.96 -13.06 -0.82
N MET A 207 -1.10 -12.84 0.49
CA MET A 207 -0.26 -11.92 1.27
C MET A 207 1.21 -12.35 1.19
N SER A 208 1.49 -13.65 1.40
CA SER A 208 2.85 -14.21 1.28
C SER A 208 3.42 -14.02 -0.13
N ARG A 209 2.61 -14.28 -1.18
CA ARG A 209 3.03 -14.07 -2.59
C ARG A 209 3.31 -12.58 -2.88
N ALA A 210 2.58 -11.67 -2.23
CA ALA A 210 2.80 -10.22 -2.32
C ALA A 210 3.96 -9.73 -1.42
N GLY A 211 4.64 -10.59 -0.67
CA GLY A 211 5.74 -10.22 0.23
C GLY A 211 5.26 -9.49 1.49
N VAL A 212 4.09 -9.85 2.03
CA VAL A 212 3.47 -9.27 3.22
C VAL A 212 3.25 -10.37 4.27
N TYR A 213 3.60 -10.09 5.53
CA TYR A 213 3.28 -10.98 6.63
C TYR A 213 1.77 -10.92 6.92
N GLY A 214 1.07 -12.06 6.81
CA GLY A 214 -0.37 -12.16 7.06
C GLY A 214 -0.65 -12.64 8.48
N ALA A 215 -1.32 -11.81 9.30
CA ALA A 215 -1.95 -12.24 10.55
C ALA A 215 -3.42 -12.63 10.30
N THR A 216 -4.02 -13.45 11.17
CA THR A 216 -5.37 -13.99 10.95
C THR A 216 -6.27 -13.87 12.15
N VAL A 217 -7.55 -13.60 11.90
CA VAL A 217 -8.68 -13.77 12.82
C VAL A 217 -9.75 -14.61 12.14
N ILE A 218 -10.13 -15.72 12.75
CA ILE A 218 -11.09 -16.68 12.18
C ILE A 218 -12.48 -16.35 12.68
N THR A 219 -13.42 -16.11 11.74
CA THR A 219 -14.85 -15.80 12.02
C THR A 219 -15.74 -17.02 11.95
N ALA A 220 -15.38 -18.02 11.16
CA ALA A 220 -16.10 -19.29 11.01
C ALA A 220 -15.16 -20.40 10.56
N ILE A 221 -15.49 -21.63 10.90
CA ILE A 221 -14.85 -22.84 10.36
C ILE A 221 -15.83 -23.45 9.36
N THR A 222 -15.36 -23.73 8.13
CA THR A 222 -16.19 -24.40 7.12
C THR A 222 -15.71 -25.80 6.82
N SER A 223 -16.63 -26.75 6.66
CA SER A 223 -16.37 -28.04 6.00
C SER A 223 -16.60 -27.84 4.51
N GLN A 224 -15.53 -27.55 3.78
CA GLN A 224 -15.60 -27.10 2.38
C GLN A 224 -14.59 -27.87 1.51
N ASN A 225 -14.95 -28.08 0.25
CA ASN A 225 -14.07 -28.60 -0.80
C ASN A 225 -14.40 -27.95 -2.16
N THR A 226 -13.78 -28.42 -3.25
CA THR A 226 -14.00 -27.87 -4.59
C THR A 226 -15.44 -28.05 -5.12
N LEU A 227 -16.23 -28.96 -4.53
CA LEU A 227 -17.63 -29.17 -4.89
C LEU A 227 -18.60 -28.23 -4.14
N GLY A 228 -18.17 -27.65 -3.02
CA GLY A 228 -18.98 -26.69 -2.26
C GLY A 228 -18.79 -26.75 -0.75
N VAL A 229 -19.62 -25.97 -0.05
CA VAL A 229 -19.66 -25.88 1.41
C VAL A 229 -20.68 -26.89 1.94
N LYS A 230 -20.25 -27.75 2.87
CA LYS A 230 -21.11 -28.72 3.56
C LYS A 230 -21.69 -28.16 4.85
N ASP A 231 -20.78 -27.59 5.69
CA ASP A 231 -21.13 -27.06 7.01
C ASP A 231 -20.40 -25.77 7.27
N VAL A 232 -21.01 -24.89 8.07
CA VAL A 232 -20.45 -23.64 8.55
C VAL A 232 -20.68 -23.56 10.04
N MET A 233 -19.61 -23.45 10.82
CA MET A 233 -19.64 -23.21 12.25
C MET A 233 -19.10 -21.82 12.55
N PRO A 234 -19.96 -20.83 12.89
CA PRO A 234 -19.49 -19.53 13.36
C PRO A 234 -18.64 -19.69 14.62
N VAL A 235 -17.52 -18.97 14.70
CA VAL A 235 -16.72 -18.86 15.92
C VAL A 235 -17.48 -17.97 16.90
N PRO A 236 -17.55 -18.29 18.22
CA PRO A 236 -18.18 -17.41 19.20
C PRO A 236 -17.61 -15.99 19.15
N ALA A 237 -18.47 -14.96 19.25
CA ALA A 237 -18.07 -13.57 19.09
C ALA A 237 -16.98 -13.15 20.11
N GLU A 238 -17.04 -13.66 21.34
CA GLU A 238 -16.03 -13.46 22.38
C GLU A 238 -14.67 -14.04 22.02
N VAL A 239 -14.63 -15.15 21.27
CA VAL A 239 -13.39 -15.74 20.76
C VAL A 239 -12.84 -14.91 19.62
N VAL A 240 -13.70 -14.38 18.72
CA VAL A 240 -13.28 -13.45 17.66
C VAL A 240 -12.68 -12.18 18.28
N LYS A 241 -13.30 -11.64 19.34
CA LYS A 241 -12.76 -10.48 20.09
C LYS A 241 -11.40 -10.78 20.67
N SER A 242 -11.24 -11.95 21.33
CA SER A 242 -9.97 -12.37 21.92
C SER A 242 -8.86 -12.52 20.89
N GLN A 243 -9.15 -13.05 19.69
CA GLN A 243 -8.20 -13.13 18.58
C GLN A 243 -7.78 -11.71 18.11
N LEU A 244 -8.75 -10.80 17.95
CA LEU A 244 -8.49 -9.41 17.55
C LEU A 244 -7.60 -8.71 18.60
N ASP A 245 -7.91 -8.83 19.87
CA ASP A 245 -7.15 -8.21 20.95
C ASP A 245 -5.71 -8.74 21.00
N ALA A 246 -5.53 -10.04 20.86
CA ALA A 246 -4.21 -10.66 20.84
C ALA A 246 -3.34 -10.14 19.69
N VAL A 247 -3.90 -10.06 18.47
CA VAL A 247 -3.16 -9.62 17.29
C VAL A 247 -2.89 -8.11 17.35
N LEU A 248 -3.90 -7.29 17.63
CA LEU A 248 -3.81 -5.83 17.57
C LEU A 248 -3.01 -5.22 18.73
N SER A 249 -2.86 -5.94 19.85
CA SER A 249 -2.01 -5.48 20.97
C SER A 249 -0.52 -5.71 20.72
N ASP A 250 -0.13 -6.65 19.87
CA ASP A 250 1.26 -7.03 19.61
C ASP A 250 1.75 -6.56 18.24
N LEU A 251 0.96 -6.79 17.16
CA LEU A 251 1.36 -6.50 15.81
C LEU A 251 0.90 -5.10 15.35
N HIS A 252 1.80 -4.39 14.67
CA HIS A 252 1.45 -3.11 14.07
C HIS A 252 0.70 -3.30 12.74
N ILE A 253 -0.62 -3.39 12.81
CA ILE A 253 -1.50 -3.57 11.65
C ILE A 253 -1.90 -2.22 11.05
N THR A 254 -1.62 -2.01 9.77
CA THR A 254 -2.05 -0.81 9.02
C THR A 254 -2.97 -1.13 7.85
N ALA A 255 -3.12 -2.42 7.51
CA ALA A 255 -4.11 -2.89 6.53
C ALA A 255 -4.86 -4.10 7.07
N VAL A 256 -6.17 -4.09 6.91
CA VAL A 256 -7.08 -5.18 7.29
C VAL A 256 -7.91 -5.57 6.07
N LYS A 257 -7.92 -6.87 5.77
CA LYS A 257 -8.90 -7.45 4.84
C LYS A 257 -9.97 -8.17 5.63
N ILE A 258 -11.23 -7.85 5.38
CA ILE A 258 -12.38 -8.55 5.95
C ILE A 258 -13.05 -9.36 4.83
N GLY A 259 -13.29 -10.64 5.08
CA GLY A 259 -14.04 -11.52 4.18
C GLY A 259 -15.37 -11.94 4.80
N MET A 260 -15.58 -13.24 4.98
CA MET A 260 -16.83 -13.80 5.53
C MET A 260 -17.07 -13.33 6.97
N VAL A 261 -18.24 -12.69 7.20
CA VAL A 261 -18.78 -12.32 8.52
C VAL A 261 -20.12 -13.02 8.65
N PRO A 262 -20.24 -14.10 9.43
CA PRO A 262 -21.41 -14.97 9.40
C PRO A 262 -22.67 -14.37 10.05
N ASN A 263 -22.54 -13.61 11.15
CA ASN A 263 -23.67 -13.08 11.93
C ASN A 263 -23.42 -11.68 12.50
N ALA A 264 -24.49 -11.06 12.99
CA ALA A 264 -24.47 -9.70 13.52
C ALA A 264 -23.55 -9.52 14.75
N ALA A 265 -23.50 -10.48 15.67
CA ALA A 265 -22.66 -10.40 16.86
C ALA A 265 -21.17 -10.29 16.50
N ILE A 266 -20.71 -11.06 15.52
CA ILE A 266 -19.33 -10.98 15.00
C ILE A 266 -19.11 -9.66 14.26
N ALA A 267 -20.10 -9.18 13.49
CA ALA A 267 -20.00 -7.88 12.81
C ALA A 267 -19.80 -6.72 13.79
N HIS A 268 -20.58 -6.68 14.87
CA HIS A 268 -20.44 -5.69 15.96
C HIS A 268 -19.04 -5.74 16.58
N VAL A 269 -18.58 -6.92 16.98
CA VAL A 269 -17.25 -7.10 17.60
C VAL A 269 -16.12 -6.60 16.66
N ILE A 270 -16.20 -6.91 15.37
CA ILE A 270 -15.20 -6.44 14.39
C ILE A 270 -15.25 -4.91 14.27
N ALA A 271 -16.45 -4.34 14.12
CA ALA A 271 -16.63 -2.91 13.94
C ALA A 271 -16.13 -2.11 15.15
N ASP A 272 -16.55 -2.48 16.36
CA ASP A 272 -16.13 -1.82 17.59
C ASP A 272 -14.61 -1.91 17.79
N THR A 273 -14.04 -3.10 17.63
CA THR A 273 -12.59 -3.29 17.84
C THR A 273 -11.75 -2.52 16.82
N LEU A 274 -12.14 -2.50 15.54
CA LEU A 274 -11.42 -1.75 14.51
C LEU A 274 -11.58 -0.23 14.69
N LYS A 275 -12.71 0.25 15.19
CA LYS A 275 -12.91 1.65 15.53
C LYS A 275 -11.97 2.08 16.64
N ASP A 276 -11.92 1.34 17.76
CA ASP A 276 -11.04 1.61 18.90
C ASP A 276 -9.56 1.56 18.47
N TYR A 277 -9.19 0.58 17.67
CA TYR A 277 -7.83 0.45 17.15
C TYR A 277 -7.45 1.62 16.23
N LYS A 278 -8.34 2.05 15.34
CA LYS A 278 -8.14 3.23 14.48
C LYS A 278 -7.93 4.50 15.29
N GLU A 279 -8.69 4.68 16.36
CA GLU A 279 -8.51 5.81 17.30
C GLU A 279 -7.18 5.72 18.06
N SER A 280 -6.74 4.53 18.45
CA SER A 280 -5.45 4.32 19.12
C SER A 280 -4.28 4.67 18.20
N LEU A 281 -4.33 4.27 16.92
CA LEU A 281 -3.33 4.63 15.92
C LEU A 281 -3.23 6.14 15.70
N ALA A 282 -4.36 6.85 15.72
CA ALA A 282 -4.40 8.30 15.56
C ALA A 282 -3.79 9.05 16.77
N LYS A 283 -3.84 8.45 17.96
CA LYS A 283 -3.30 9.03 19.22
C LYS A 283 -1.82 8.72 19.45
N ASP A 284 -1.21 7.79 18.72
CA ASP A 284 0.20 7.43 18.91
C ASP A 284 1.14 8.52 18.37
N ALA A 285 1.43 9.50 19.22
CA ALA A 285 2.29 10.65 18.91
C ALA A 285 3.75 10.28 18.57
N ARG A 286 4.19 9.03 18.79
CA ARG A 286 5.54 8.54 18.44
C ARG A 286 5.72 8.32 16.95
N LYS A 287 4.63 8.34 16.16
CA LYS A 287 4.64 8.15 14.71
C LYS A 287 4.43 9.48 14.03
N LEU A 288 5.46 9.95 13.34
CA LEU A 288 5.53 11.21 12.58
C LEU A 288 4.52 11.30 11.41
N SER A 289 3.77 10.26 11.13
CA SER A 289 2.62 10.26 10.22
C SER A 289 1.63 9.20 10.72
N PRO A 290 0.41 9.59 11.11
CA PRO A 290 -0.62 8.62 11.42
C PRO A 290 -0.99 7.89 10.13
N LYS A 291 -0.45 6.68 9.93
CA LYS A 291 -0.97 5.81 8.88
C LYS A 291 -2.41 5.50 9.27
N ASN A 292 -3.37 6.02 8.52
CA ASN A 292 -4.76 5.65 8.69
C ASN A 292 -4.89 4.15 8.46
N LEU A 293 -5.58 3.46 9.37
CA LEU A 293 -5.92 2.06 9.16
C LEU A 293 -6.70 1.91 7.86
N THR A 294 -6.17 1.12 6.94
CA THR A 294 -6.82 0.79 5.68
C THR A 294 -7.63 -0.49 5.85
N VAL A 295 -8.93 -0.44 5.59
CA VAL A 295 -9.83 -1.58 5.73
C VAL A 295 -10.45 -1.91 4.38
N ILE A 296 -10.22 -3.14 3.91
CA ILE A 296 -10.78 -3.68 2.67
C ILE A 296 -11.83 -4.72 3.05
N TYR A 297 -13.06 -4.55 2.61
CA TYR A 297 -14.13 -5.50 2.87
C TYR A 297 -14.61 -6.15 1.57
N ASP A 298 -14.50 -7.47 1.51
CA ASP A 298 -15.12 -8.32 0.48
C ASP A 298 -16.43 -8.88 1.04
N PRO A 299 -17.60 -8.35 0.65
CA PRO A 299 -18.87 -8.67 1.28
C PRO A 299 -19.41 -10.01 0.79
N VAL A 300 -18.73 -11.09 1.14
CA VAL A 300 -19.10 -12.45 0.72
C VAL A 300 -20.41 -12.86 1.38
N MET A 301 -21.52 -12.72 0.68
CA MET A 301 -22.85 -13.08 1.17
C MET A 301 -23.26 -14.49 0.76
N ILE A 302 -22.82 -14.93 -0.42
CA ILE A 302 -23.12 -16.24 -1.00
C ILE A 302 -21.84 -16.85 -1.54
N SER A 303 -21.58 -18.13 -1.27
CA SER A 303 -20.44 -18.85 -1.83
C SER A 303 -20.57 -19.04 -3.34
N THR A 304 -19.46 -19.34 -4.02
CA THR A 304 -19.44 -19.70 -5.46
C THR A 304 -20.36 -20.89 -5.77
N SER A 305 -20.60 -21.77 -4.78
CA SER A 305 -21.51 -22.92 -4.87
C SER A 305 -22.98 -22.58 -4.54
N GLY A 306 -23.33 -21.32 -4.27
CA GLY A 306 -24.69 -20.86 -3.96
C GLY A 306 -25.10 -21.00 -2.49
N HIS A 307 -24.19 -21.41 -1.59
CA HIS A 307 -24.51 -21.52 -0.16
C HIS A 307 -24.50 -20.13 0.50
N ARG A 308 -25.52 -19.81 1.30
CA ARG A 308 -25.61 -18.54 2.05
C ARG A 308 -24.56 -18.54 3.18
N LEU A 309 -23.71 -17.52 3.21
CA LEU A 309 -22.60 -17.38 4.16
C LEU A 309 -22.81 -16.28 5.19
N MET A 310 -23.85 -15.44 5.03
CA MET A 310 -24.18 -14.33 5.92
C MET A 310 -25.67 -14.37 6.26
N GLU A 311 -25.99 -14.20 7.53
CA GLU A 311 -27.38 -14.03 8.00
C GLU A 311 -27.96 -12.68 7.57
N GLU A 312 -29.29 -12.60 7.40
CA GLU A 312 -29.95 -11.39 6.89
C GLU A 312 -29.78 -10.19 7.83
N GLU A 313 -29.93 -10.44 9.12
CA GLU A 313 -29.76 -9.42 10.18
C GLU A 313 -28.34 -8.85 10.20
N CYS A 314 -27.33 -9.66 9.84
CA CYS A 314 -25.94 -9.23 9.74
C CYS A 314 -25.73 -8.15 8.68
N ILE A 315 -26.52 -8.18 7.58
CA ILE A 315 -26.37 -7.22 6.46
C ILE A 315 -26.61 -5.79 6.95
N GLN A 316 -27.63 -5.58 7.81
CA GLN A 316 -27.93 -4.27 8.36
C GLN A 316 -26.74 -3.74 9.22
N VAL A 317 -26.24 -4.56 10.14
CA VAL A 317 -25.09 -4.22 10.99
C VAL A 317 -23.86 -3.89 10.15
N VAL A 318 -23.57 -4.70 9.15
CA VAL A 318 -22.49 -4.45 8.20
C VAL A 318 -22.65 -3.07 7.54
N CYS A 319 -23.84 -2.76 7.04
CA CYS A 319 -24.10 -1.48 6.36
C CYS A 319 -23.99 -0.27 7.29
N GLU A 320 -24.40 -0.38 8.55
CA GLU A 320 -24.45 0.72 9.50
C GLU A 320 -23.14 0.94 10.25
N GLU A 321 -22.41 -0.13 10.57
CA GLU A 321 -21.25 -0.06 11.47
C GLU A 321 -19.93 -0.40 10.77
N LEU A 322 -19.90 -1.39 9.87
CA LEU A 322 -18.66 -1.86 9.28
C LEU A 322 -18.28 -1.08 8.00
N LEU A 323 -19.23 -0.87 7.07
CA LEU A 323 -18.96 -0.16 5.82
C LEU A 323 -18.39 1.26 6.03
N PRO A 324 -18.87 2.07 7.02
CA PRO A 324 -18.29 3.39 7.27
C PRO A 324 -16.83 3.38 7.75
N LEU A 325 -16.33 2.26 8.26
CA LEU A 325 -14.93 2.09 8.68
C LEU A 325 -14.02 1.71 7.51
N CYS A 326 -14.60 1.20 6.42
CA CYS A 326 -13.84 0.69 5.28
C CYS A 326 -13.23 1.82 4.43
N THR A 327 -12.08 1.54 3.85
CA THR A 327 -11.45 2.34 2.79
C THR A 327 -12.00 1.93 1.43
N LEU A 328 -12.24 0.62 1.27
CA LEU A 328 -12.74 0.02 0.03
C LEU A 328 -13.64 -1.17 0.33
N VAL A 329 -14.73 -1.27 -0.42
CA VAL A 329 -15.59 -2.47 -0.48
C VAL A 329 -15.51 -3.06 -1.88
N THR A 330 -15.43 -4.40 -2.00
CA THR A 330 -15.23 -5.09 -3.29
C THR A 330 -16.41 -6.01 -3.65
N PRO A 331 -17.63 -5.50 -3.81
CA PRO A 331 -18.80 -6.33 -4.13
C PRO A 331 -18.78 -6.83 -5.58
N ASN A 332 -19.34 -8.00 -5.82
CA ASN A 332 -19.82 -8.39 -7.15
C ASN A 332 -21.13 -7.66 -7.48
N LEU A 333 -21.63 -7.78 -8.71
CA LEU A 333 -22.88 -7.09 -9.14
C LEU A 333 -24.09 -7.41 -8.25
N PRO A 334 -24.41 -8.69 -7.93
CA PRO A 334 -25.51 -9.03 -7.03
C PRO A 334 -25.36 -8.42 -5.62
N GLU A 335 -24.16 -8.43 -5.06
CA GLU A 335 -23.85 -7.84 -3.75
C GLU A 335 -24.00 -6.31 -3.78
N ALA A 336 -23.50 -5.66 -4.85
CA ALA A 336 -23.64 -4.21 -5.04
C ALA A 336 -25.11 -3.80 -5.13
N GLU A 337 -25.96 -4.58 -5.83
CA GLU A 337 -27.38 -4.33 -5.90
C GLU A 337 -28.08 -4.48 -4.57
N LEU A 338 -27.71 -5.50 -3.79
CA LEU A 338 -28.26 -5.69 -2.46
C LEU A 338 -27.92 -4.51 -1.55
N LEU A 339 -26.66 -4.06 -1.56
CA LEU A 339 -26.22 -2.88 -0.81
C LEU A 339 -26.93 -1.59 -1.26
N MET A 340 -27.24 -1.44 -2.55
CA MET A 340 -28.03 -0.31 -3.04
C MET A 340 -29.47 -0.30 -2.46
N ARG A 341 -30.10 -1.46 -2.29
CA ARG A 341 -31.48 -1.60 -1.82
C ARG A 341 -31.64 -1.39 -0.32
N GLN A 342 -30.58 -1.56 0.50
CA GLN A 342 -30.66 -1.36 1.96
C GLN A 342 -31.08 0.07 2.30
N LYS A 343 -32.06 0.24 3.20
CA LYS A 343 -32.46 1.56 3.69
C LYS A 343 -31.53 2.00 4.82
N LYS A 344 -31.10 3.27 4.81
CA LYS A 344 -30.38 3.87 5.93
C LYS A 344 -31.45 4.40 6.91
N GLU A 345 -31.57 3.85 8.11
CA GLU A 345 -32.60 4.27 9.09
C GLU A 345 -32.41 5.69 9.67
N ARG A 346 -31.27 6.35 9.41
CA ARG A 346 -30.99 7.72 9.88
C ARG A 346 -30.75 8.68 8.73
N GLU A 347 -31.76 9.04 7.99
CA GLU A 347 -31.76 10.35 7.34
C GLU A 347 -31.99 11.44 8.40
N SER A 348 -30.94 12.04 8.94
CA SER A 348 -31.06 13.31 9.63
C SER A 348 -31.55 14.36 8.62
N ASN A 349 -32.41 15.27 9.06
CA ASN A 349 -33.09 16.28 8.22
C ASN A 349 -32.15 17.20 7.40
N ARG A 350 -30.83 17.06 7.49
CA ARG A 350 -29.83 17.77 6.70
C ARG A 350 -29.60 17.19 5.30
N ASP A 351 -29.70 15.85 5.17
CA ASP A 351 -29.38 15.18 3.89
C ASP A 351 -30.57 15.20 2.91
N LYS A 352 -31.80 15.36 3.43
CA LYS A 352 -33.02 15.51 2.58
C LYS A 352 -32.94 16.67 1.60
N LYS A 353 -32.28 17.78 1.98
CA LYS A 353 -32.13 18.95 1.08
C LYS A 353 -31.14 18.69 -0.05
N THR A 354 -30.08 17.92 0.19
CA THR A 354 -29.04 17.63 -0.82
C THR A 354 -29.50 16.56 -1.80
N ILE A 355 -30.22 15.54 -1.31
CA ILE A 355 -30.79 14.47 -2.17
C ILE A 355 -31.94 15.02 -3.01
N GLN A 356 -32.82 15.86 -2.44
CA GLN A 356 -33.88 16.52 -3.20
C GLN A 356 -33.35 17.51 -4.25
N ALA A 357 -32.21 18.16 -4.03
CA ALA A 357 -31.57 19.01 -5.03
C ALA A 357 -31.04 18.20 -6.23
N LEU A 358 -30.48 17.00 -5.99
CA LEU A 358 -30.01 16.09 -7.04
C LEU A 358 -31.15 15.41 -7.79
N ASP A 359 -32.28 15.10 -7.12
CA ASP A 359 -33.48 14.53 -7.74
C ASP A 359 -34.27 15.58 -8.53
N HIS A 360 -34.19 16.88 -8.16
CA HIS A 360 -34.81 17.97 -8.91
C HIS A 360 -34.07 18.37 -10.19
N GLU A 361 -32.76 18.13 -10.26
CA GLU A 361 -31.98 18.31 -11.53
C GLU A 361 -32.20 17.15 -12.51
N ASN A 362 -32.57 15.95 -12.03
CA ASN A 362 -32.83 14.77 -12.86
C ASN A 362 -34.31 14.51 -13.15
N GLY A 363 -35.21 15.38 -12.72
CA GLY A 363 -36.67 15.14 -12.66
C GLY A 363 -37.50 15.64 -13.85
N LYS A 364 -36.91 16.03 -14.99
CA LYS A 364 -37.67 16.31 -16.22
C LYS A 364 -36.93 15.75 -17.43
N GLU A 365 -37.13 14.45 -17.67
CA GLU A 365 -36.83 13.90 -19.01
C GLU A 365 -37.75 14.57 -20.03
N SER A 366 -37.15 15.28 -20.98
CA SER A 366 -37.86 15.84 -22.14
C SER A 366 -38.26 14.70 -23.11
N ASP A 367 -39.33 14.89 -23.89
CA ASP A 367 -39.77 13.93 -24.90
C ASP A 367 -38.70 13.65 -25.98
N SER A 368 -37.69 14.53 -26.13
CA SER A 368 -36.53 14.33 -26.97
C SER A 368 -35.53 13.31 -26.41
N GLU A 369 -35.42 13.21 -25.07
CA GLU A 369 -34.55 12.22 -24.41
C GLU A 369 -35.13 10.82 -24.45
N LYS A 370 -36.46 10.70 -24.36
CA LYS A 370 -37.15 9.42 -24.58
C LYS A 370 -37.01 8.89 -26.02
N GLY A 371 -36.94 9.80 -26.98
CA GLY A 371 -36.67 9.45 -28.40
C GLY A 371 -35.22 8.98 -28.61
N GLN A 372 -34.25 9.64 -28.02
CA GLN A 372 -32.84 9.24 -28.07
C GLN A 372 -32.58 7.92 -27.32
N ARG A 373 -33.26 7.69 -26.20
CA ARG A 373 -33.18 6.43 -25.42
C ARG A 373 -33.61 5.22 -26.25
N LYS A 374 -34.68 5.32 -27.04
CA LYS A 374 -35.14 4.26 -27.97
C LYS A 374 -34.18 4.00 -29.13
N ILE A 375 -33.39 4.97 -29.55
CA ILE A 375 -32.40 4.85 -30.63
C ILE A 375 -31.09 4.22 -30.09
N LEU A 376 -30.70 4.57 -28.90
CA LEU A 376 -29.49 4.06 -28.21
C LEU A 376 -29.65 2.62 -27.70
N GLU A 377 -30.86 2.22 -27.30
CA GLU A 377 -31.20 0.82 -26.96
C GLU A 377 -31.00 -0.18 -28.13
N LYS A 378 -30.92 0.32 -29.35
CA LYS A 378 -30.63 -0.50 -30.54
C LYS A 378 -29.13 -0.68 -30.85
N GLN A 379 -28.23 0.01 -30.11
CA GLN A 379 -26.78 0.00 -30.45
C GLN A 379 -25.87 -0.60 -29.36
N GLY A 380 -26.39 -1.26 -28.31
CA GLY A 380 -25.58 -1.98 -27.34
C GLY A 380 -24.71 -1.11 -26.37
N GLU A 381 -24.65 0.20 -26.60
CA GLU A 381 -23.82 1.14 -25.79
C GLU A 381 -24.53 1.67 -24.54
N THR A 382 -25.85 1.51 -24.44
CA THR A 382 -26.71 2.10 -23.40
C THR A 382 -26.68 1.40 -22.06
N ASN A 383 -26.40 0.09 -22.01
CA ASN A 383 -26.39 -0.65 -20.74
C ASN A 383 -25.20 -0.25 -19.85
N LEU A 384 -24.02 -0.01 -20.41
CA LEU A 384 -22.81 0.31 -19.65
C LEU A 384 -22.85 1.69 -18.99
N ALA A 385 -23.38 2.72 -19.69
CA ALA A 385 -23.46 4.08 -19.14
C ALA A 385 -24.55 4.19 -18.04
N PHE A 386 -25.62 3.41 -18.13
CA PHE A 386 -26.72 3.40 -17.16
C PHE A 386 -26.32 2.64 -15.88
N GLU A 387 -25.60 1.53 -16.01
CA GLU A 387 -25.05 0.80 -14.85
C GLU A 387 -23.99 1.62 -14.12
N ASP A 388 -23.14 2.36 -14.84
CA ASP A 388 -22.14 3.25 -14.28
C ASP A 388 -22.76 4.36 -13.42
N ALA A 389 -23.86 4.97 -13.85
CA ALA A 389 -24.57 6.00 -13.09
C ALA A 389 -25.22 5.46 -11.81
N LYS A 390 -25.69 4.22 -11.83
CA LYS A 390 -26.36 3.54 -10.70
C LYS A 390 -25.42 3.37 -9.50
N TYR A 391 -24.22 2.81 -9.72
CA TYR A 391 -23.29 2.47 -8.63
C TYR A 391 -22.49 3.67 -8.10
N LYS A 392 -22.44 4.81 -8.80
CA LYS A 392 -21.90 6.08 -8.30
C LYS A 392 -22.56 6.57 -7.00
N LYS A 393 -23.75 6.10 -6.69
CA LYS A 393 -24.47 6.41 -5.44
C LYS A 393 -23.93 5.65 -4.22
N LEU A 394 -23.24 4.52 -4.39
CA LEU A 394 -22.70 3.72 -3.27
C LEU A 394 -21.71 4.49 -2.38
N PRO A 395 -20.69 5.17 -2.91
CA PRO A 395 -19.77 5.96 -2.09
C PRO A 395 -20.45 7.07 -1.30
N LEU A 396 -21.43 7.73 -1.90
CA LEU A 396 -22.22 8.79 -1.21
C LEU A 396 -23.08 8.22 -0.08
N LYS A 397 -23.63 7.02 -0.28
CA LYS A 397 -24.47 6.36 0.71
C LYS A 397 -23.70 5.89 1.94
N TYR A 398 -22.51 5.34 1.76
CA TYR A 398 -21.76 4.68 2.82
C TYR A 398 -20.49 5.43 3.28
N GLY A 399 -20.06 6.47 2.58
CA GLY A 399 -18.85 7.24 2.91
C GLY A 399 -17.55 6.47 2.64
N THR A 400 -17.59 5.42 1.81
CA THR A 400 -16.44 4.58 1.45
C THR A 400 -16.36 4.33 -0.05
N SER A 401 -15.18 3.99 -0.58
CA SER A 401 -15.01 3.66 -2.01
C SER A 401 -15.50 2.23 -2.32
N PHE A 402 -15.96 2.00 -3.56
CA PHE A 402 -16.46 0.70 -4.02
C PHE A 402 -15.76 0.25 -5.30
N LEU A 403 -15.19 -0.95 -5.29
CA LEU A 403 -14.74 -1.64 -6.50
C LEU A 403 -15.80 -2.68 -6.89
N VAL A 404 -16.71 -2.31 -7.80
CA VAL A 404 -17.74 -3.21 -8.30
C VAL A 404 -17.12 -4.15 -9.32
N LYS A 405 -17.15 -5.47 -9.00
CA LYS A 405 -16.53 -6.52 -9.83
C LYS A 405 -17.45 -6.89 -10.99
N GLY A 406 -16.98 -6.65 -12.22
CA GLY A 406 -17.72 -6.93 -13.46
C GLY A 406 -17.57 -8.36 -14.01
N GLY A 407 -16.94 -9.27 -13.26
CA GLY A 407 -16.60 -10.62 -13.72
C GLY A 407 -17.76 -11.55 -14.08
N HIS A 408 -19.02 -11.13 -13.89
CA HIS A 408 -20.23 -11.86 -14.25
C HIS A 408 -21.00 -11.20 -15.40
N ALA A 409 -20.47 -10.13 -16.03
CA ALA A 409 -21.09 -9.51 -17.18
C ALA A 409 -20.99 -10.44 -18.41
N GLU A 410 -22.02 -10.40 -19.26
CA GLU A 410 -22.03 -11.10 -20.56
C GLU A 410 -21.13 -10.32 -21.54
N GLY A 411 -20.13 -10.98 -22.13
CA GLY A 411 -19.19 -10.40 -23.10
C GLY A 411 -17.72 -10.75 -22.84
N GLU A 412 -16.86 -10.40 -23.81
CA GLU A 412 -15.41 -10.65 -23.71
C GLU A 412 -14.67 -9.56 -22.92
N ASP A 413 -15.24 -8.36 -22.80
CA ASP A 413 -14.66 -7.20 -22.11
C ASP A 413 -15.17 -7.06 -20.67
N LEU A 414 -14.60 -7.86 -19.79
CA LEU A 414 -14.85 -7.72 -18.35
C LEU A 414 -14.11 -6.49 -17.80
N ALA A 415 -14.77 -5.70 -16.96
CA ALA A 415 -14.13 -4.61 -16.25
C ALA A 415 -14.65 -4.51 -14.83
N ASP A 416 -13.73 -4.30 -13.89
CA ASP A 416 -14.09 -3.84 -12.56
C ASP A 416 -14.06 -2.31 -12.56
N VAL A 417 -14.96 -1.68 -11.82
CA VAL A 417 -15.06 -0.21 -11.76
C VAL A 417 -14.95 0.26 -10.33
N LEU A 418 -13.94 1.08 -10.07
CA LEU A 418 -13.77 1.78 -8.79
C LEU A 418 -14.59 3.07 -8.79
N TYR A 419 -15.48 3.23 -7.83
CA TYR A 419 -16.21 4.46 -7.51
C TYR A 419 -15.64 5.01 -6.19
N THR A 420 -15.08 6.23 -6.23
CA THR A 420 -14.44 6.85 -5.07
C THR A 420 -15.37 7.80 -4.34
N THR A 421 -15.09 8.07 -3.06
CA THR A 421 -15.79 9.07 -2.24
C THR A 421 -15.65 10.50 -2.80
N THR A 422 -14.68 10.74 -3.68
CA THR A 422 -14.49 12.04 -4.36
C THR A 422 -15.28 12.18 -5.66
N GLY A 423 -16.15 11.20 -5.97
CA GLY A 423 -16.98 11.19 -7.19
C GLY A 423 -16.24 10.75 -8.47
N LYS A 424 -14.95 10.40 -8.37
CA LYS A 424 -14.20 9.86 -9.52
C LYS A 424 -14.50 8.39 -9.72
N SER A 425 -14.47 7.93 -10.98
CA SER A 425 -14.51 6.50 -11.33
C SER A 425 -13.27 6.11 -12.14
N HIS A 426 -12.77 4.88 -11.89
CA HIS A 426 -11.65 4.29 -12.61
C HIS A 426 -12.04 2.89 -13.09
N ARG A 427 -11.84 2.62 -14.35
CA ARG A 427 -12.18 1.34 -14.98
C ARG A 427 -10.92 0.48 -15.14
N PHE A 428 -11.01 -0.78 -14.72
CA PHE A 428 -9.93 -1.77 -14.82
C PHE A 428 -10.38 -2.92 -15.74
N PRO A 429 -10.08 -2.84 -17.04
CA PRO A 429 -10.42 -3.89 -17.98
C PRO A 429 -9.66 -5.18 -17.69
N THR A 430 -10.28 -6.33 -17.93
CA THR A 430 -9.66 -7.65 -17.74
C THR A 430 -10.13 -8.58 -18.87
N LYS A 431 -9.19 -9.30 -19.48
CA LYS A 431 -9.53 -10.36 -20.43
C LYS A 431 -10.01 -11.59 -19.66
N LYS A 432 -11.10 -12.19 -20.13
CA LYS A 432 -11.62 -13.45 -19.57
C LYS A 432 -10.63 -14.58 -19.86
N ILE A 433 -10.24 -15.29 -18.80
CA ILE A 433 -9.45 -16.52 -18.90
C ILE A 433 -10.44 -17.70 -18.86
N ALA A 434 -10.44 -18.53 -19.89
CA ALA A 434 -11.35 -19.67 -19.97
C ALA A 434 -10.90 -20.78 -19.01
N THR A 435 -11.54 -20.84 -17.83
CA THR A 435 -11.29 -21.88 -16.83
C THR A 435 -12.48 -21.99 -15.86
N HIS A 436 -12.61 -23.17 -15.25
CA HIS A 436 -13.51 -23.42 -14.12
C HIS A 436 -12.84 -23.21 -12.75
N ASN A 437 -11.50 -23.05 -12.72
CA ASN A 437 -10.71 -22.95 -11.50
C ASN A 437 -10.68 -21.47 -11.00
N LEU A 438 -11.82 -21.00 -10.51
CA LEU A 438 -12.02 -19.62 -10.05
C LEU A 438 -12.29 -19.53 -8.54
N HIS A 439 -12.13 -20.64 -7.79
CA HIS A 439 -12.36 -20.65 -6.34
C HIS A 439 -11.33 -19.77 -5.63
N GLY A 440 -11.81 -18.77 -4.87
CA GLY A 440 -10.97 -17.83 -4.12
C GLY A 440 -10.54 -16.58 -4.86
N THR A 441 -11.06 -16.29 -6.07
CA THR A 441 -10.74 -15.06 -6.82
C THR A 441 -11.06 -13.78 -6.04
N GLY A 442 -12.21 -13.71 -5.34
CA GLY A 442 -12.59 -12.58 -4.49
C GLY A 442 -11.61 -12.38 -3.34
N CYS A 443 -11.32 -13.46 -2.60
CA CYS A 443 -10.34 -13.45 -1.50
C CYS A 443 -8.96 -13.00 -1.99
N THR A 444 -8.51 -13.51 -3.13
CA THR A 444 -7.22 -13.11 -3.74
C THR A 444 -7.20 -11.62 -4.08
N LEU A 445 -8.23 -11.11 -4.76
CA LEU A 445 -8.26 -9.71 -5.14
C LEU A 445 -8.22 -8.79 -3.92
N SER A 446 -9.09 -9.02 -2.94
CA SER A 446 -9.22 -8.16 -1.76
C SER A 446 -7.98 -8.23 -0.85
N SER A 447 -7.38 -9.40 -0.65
CA SER A 447 -6.16 -9.55 0.16
C SER A 447 -4.90 -9.03 -0.57
N ALA A 448 -4.84 -9.13 -1.90
CA ALA A 448 -3.78 -8.49 -2.70
C ALA A 448 -3.86 -6.96 -2.63
N ILE A 449 -5.08 -6.38 -2.73
CA ILE A 449 -5.27 -4.92 -2.57
C ILE A 449 -4.77 -4.49 -1.18
N ALA A 450 -5.17 -5.18 -0.10
CA ALA A 450 -4.70 -4.90 1.26
C ALA A 450 -3.16 -4.98 1.35
N SER A 451 -2.56 -5.97 0.71
CA SER A 451 -1.10 -6.17 0.68
C SER A 451 -0.36 -5.03 -0.02
N TYR A 452 -0.86 -4.56 -1.16
CA TYR A 452 -0.21 -3.46 -1.87
C TYR A 452 -0.43 -2.11 -1.18
N LEU A 453 -1.55 -1.90 -0.47
CA LEU A 453 -1.80 -0.70 0.32
C LEU A 453 -0.88 -0.63 1.56
N VAL A 454 -0.66 -1.75 2.27
CA VAL A 454 0.28 -1.76 3.41
C VAL A 454 1.72 -1.47 2.98
N LYS A 455 2.08 -1.82 1.74
CA LYS A 455 3.37 -1.50 1.11
C LYS A 455 3.49 -0.03 0.66
N GLY A 456 2.43 0.78 0.80
CA GLY A 456 2.45 2.21 0.56
C GLY A 456 1.93 2.65 -0.81
N ASN A 457 1.41 1.74 -1.64
CA ASN A 457 0.79 2.10 -2.91
C ASN A 457 -0.52 2.88 -2.69
N ASP A 458 -0.87 3.77 -3.62
CA ASP A 458 -2.20 4.39 -3.65
C ASP A 458 -3.27 3.37 -4.06
N LEU A 459 -4.55 3.72 -3.85
CA LEU A 459 -5.66 2.79 -4.06
C LEU A 459 -5.78 2.31 -5.52
N VAL A 460 -5.55 3.18 -6.50
CA VAL A 460 -5.67 2.84 -7.93
C VAL A 460 -4.55 1.89 -8.35
N THR A 461 -3.31 2.21 -7.94
CA THR A 461 -2.13 1.37 -8.17
C THR A 461 -2.26 0.02 -7.46
N ALA A 462 -2.73 -0.01 -6.20
CA ALA A 462 -2.94 -1.26 -5.46
C ALA A 462 -3.96 -2.18 -6.13
N ILE A 463 -5.07 -1.63 -6.66
CA ILE A 463 -6.06 -2.40 -7.42
C ILE A 463 -5.45 -2.95 -8.71
N PHE A 464 -4.70 -2.12 -9.44
CA PHE A 464 -4.05 -2.55 -10.68
C PHE A 464 -3.09 -3.72 -10.46
N LEU A 465 -2.19 -3.62 -9.48
CA LEU A 465 -1.24 -4.67 -9.11
C LEU A 465 -1.95 -5.94 -8.59
N ALA A 466 -3.01 -5.78 -7.81
CA ALA A 466 -3.81 -6.89 -7.31
C ALA A 466 -4.50 -7.66 -8.46
N LYS A 467 -4.97 -6.96 -9.50
CA LYS A 467 -5.55 -7.59 -10.69
C LYS A 467 -4.49 -8.34 -11.51
N GLN A 468 -3.27 -7.85 -11.59
CA GLN A 468 -2.17 -8.56 -12.24
C GLN A 468 -1.84 -9.86 -11.49
N LEU A 469 -1.70 -9.80 -10.16
CA LEU A 469 -1.47 -10.97 -9.31
C LEU A 469 -2.62 -11.99 -9.45
N LEU A 470 -3.88 -11.53 -9.45
CA LEU A 470 -5.05 -12.36 -9.67
C LEU A 470 -5.02 -13.07 -11.03
N ALA A 471 -4.74 -12.34 -12.11
CA ALA A 471 -4.64 -12.90 -13.46
C ALA A 471 -3.54 -13.96 -13.56
N GLU A 472 -2.37 -13.72 -12.94
CA GLU A 472 -1.28 -14.71 -12.82
C GLU A 472 -1.76 -15.99 -12.13
N GLY A 473 -2.44 -15.85 -10.99
CA GLY A 473 -2.96 -17.00 -10.22
C GLY A 473 -4.03 -17.78 -10.98
N ILE A 474 -4.92 -17.10 -11.71
CA ILE A 474 -5.92 -17.76 -12.57
C ILE A 474 -5.22 -18.50 -13.72
N GLN A 475 -4.25 -17.87 -14.38
CA GLN A 475 -3.55 -18.47 -15.52
C GLN A 475 -2.76 -19.71 -15.12
N LYS A 476 -2.03 -19.69 -13.99
CA LYS A 476 -1.31 -20.85 -13.45
C LYS A 476 -2.25 -21.99 -13.04
N GLY A 477 -3.41 -21.64 -12.45
CA GLY A 477 -4.42 -22.61 -12.03
C GLY A 477 -5.33 -23.10 -13.15
N ALA A 478 -5.31 -22.47 -14.34
CA ALA A 478 -6.32 -22.70 -15.37
C ALA A 478 -6.52 -24.17 -15.77
N ASN A 479 -5.43 -24.91 -15.89
CA ASN A 479 -5.40 -26.33 -16.28
C ASN A 479 -5.12 -27.28 -15.12
N ALA A 480 -5.16 -26.81 -13.88
CA ALA A 480 -4.92 -27.66 -12.71
C ALA A 480 -6.11 -28.58 -12.45
N HIS A 481 -5.83 -29.83 -12.11
CA HIS A 481 -6.84 -30.83 -11.75
C HIS A 481 -6.84 -31.06 -10.23
N ILE A 482 -7.20 -30.01 -9.47
CA ILE A 482 -7.28 -30.07 -8.01
C ILE A 482 -8.75 -30.22 -7.59
N GLY A 483 -9.10 -31.42 -7.14
CA GLY A 483 -10.48 -31.75 -6.77
C GLY A 483 -11.36 -32.08 -7.97
N LYS A 484 -12.68 -32.25 -7.71
CA LYS A 484 -13.69 -32.66 -8.70
C LYS A 484 -14.64 -31.52 -9.13
N GLY A 485 -14.50 -30.35 -8.54
CA GLY A 485 -15.34 -29.17 -8.79
C GLY A 485 -14.52 -27.95 -9.22
N ASN A 486 -14.94 -26.76 -8.81
CA ASN A 486 -14.24 -25.51 -9.08
C ASN A 486 -12.89 -25.50 -8.34
N GLY A 487 -11.78 -25.69 -9.06
CA GLY A 487 -10.45 -25.71 -8.49
C GLY A 487 -9.96 -24.33 -8.03
N PRO A 488 -8.92 -24.29 -7.17
CA PRO A 488 -8.34 -23.04 -6.68
C PRO A 488 -7.40 -22.38 -7.70
N LEU A 489 -7.09 -21.11 -7.46
CA LEU A 489 -5.95 -20.43 -8.08
C LEU A 489 -4.63 -21.01 -7.56
N LEU A 490 -3.55 -20.86 -8.36
CA LEU A 490 -2.19 -21.27 -7.99
C LEU A 490 -1.22 -20.08 -8.08
N PHE A 491 -0.24 -20.03 -7.17
CA PHE A 491 0.82 -19.02 -7.15
C PHE A 491 2.22 -19.63 -7.27
#